data_0e6baef7ec0d2cc94af9d399c26be0ea
#
_entry.id   0e6baef7ec0d2cc94af9d399c26be0ea
#
_cell.length_a   1.000
_cell.length_b   1.000
_cell.length_c   1.000
_cell.angle_alpha   90.00
_cell.angle_beta   90.00
_cell.angle_gamma   90.00
#
_symmetry.space_group_name_H-M   'P 1'
#
loop_
_entity.id
_entity.type
_entity.pdbx_description
1 polymer ?
#
loop_
_entity_poly.entity_id
_entity_poly.type
_entity_poly.pdbx_seq_one_letter_code
_entity_poly.pdbx_strand_id
1 'polypeptide(L)'
;LVSDGNSIFFSNNKNEFYSVDFKTGSTNWINEINSNITPILVGNLIFTVSNEGYLYVLDKNKGNIIRVTDLFVDYKDKKRKNIFPIGFVIGEKNIFLTNSDGKIILARVDLGNTFKIQKVSNGLISEPYVYNGNLYLIKNGSIIKYK
;
A
#
# COMPACT_ATOMS: atom_id res chain seq x y z
N LEU A 1 8.06 -7.37 -2.38
CA LEU A 1 9.31 -6.98 -3.08
C LEU A 1 8.97 -6.49 -4.47
N VAL A 2 9.59 -5.37 -4.92
CA VAL A 2 9.48 -4.80 -6.28
C VAL A 2 10.85 -4.33 -6.75
N SER A 3 11.09 -4.33 -8.07
CA SER A 3 12.35 -3.84 -8.67
C SER A 3 12.06 -2.91 -9.85
N ASP A 4 12.96 -1.95 -10.09
CA ASP A 4 12.99 -1.12 -11.31
C ASP A 4 14.10 -1.54 -12.30
N GLY A 5 14.75 -2.68 -12.04
CA GLY A 5 15.87 -3.19 -12.81
C GLY A 5 17.26 -2.74 -12.32
N ASN A 6 17.34 -1.66 -11.56
CA ASN A 6 18.58 -1.18 -10.93
C ASN A 6 18.61 -1.41 -9.42
N SER A 7 17.46 -1.26 -8.78
CA SER A 7 17.28 -1.44 -7.33
C SER A 7 16.12 -2.36 -7.02
N ILE A 8 16.20 -2.99 -5.86
CA ILE A 8 15.15 -3.80 -5.27
C ILE A 8 14.63 -3.07 -4.04
N PHE A 9 13.31 -3.00 -3.89
CA PHE A 9 12.62 -2.34 -2.78
C PHE A 9 11.75 -3.35 -2.01
N PHE A 10 11.93 -3.42 -0.70
CA PHE A 10 11.20 -4.36 0.15
C PHE A 10 11.21 -3.94 1.61
N SER A 11 10.27 -4.47 2.38
CA SER A 11 10.29 -4.40 3.85
C SER A 11 10.72 -5.74 4.42
N ASN A 12 11.27 -5.70 5.63
CA ASN A 12 11.57 -6.87 6.45
C ASN A 12 10.66 -6.95 7.68
N ASN A 13 10.84 -7.99 8.49
CA ASN A 13 10.09 -8.20 9.74
C ASN A 13 10.64 -7.41 10.95
N LYS A 14 11.58 -6.51 10.74
CA LYS A 14 12.16 -5.62 11.77
C LYS A 14 11.71 -4.18 11.62
N ASN A 15 10.63 -3.94 10.89
CA ASN A 15 10.09 -2.60 10.59
C ASN A 15 11.02 -1.73 9.76
N GLU A 16 11.81 -2.33 8.90
CA GLU A 16 12.74 -1.64 8.02
C GLU A 16 12.33 -1.79 6.57
N PHE A 17 12.39 -0.70 5.82
CA PHE A 17 12.14 -0.61 4.38
C PHE A 17 13.45 -0.29 3.66
N TYR A 18 13.83 -1.14 2.71
CA TYR A 18 15.13 -1.11 2.05
C TYR A 18 15.03 -0.71 0.58
N SER A 19 16.07 -0.04 0.11
CA SER A 19 16.54 -0.05 -1.27
C SER A 19 17.90 -0.71 -1.33
N VAL A 20 18.02 -1.71 -2.20
CA VAL A 20 19.26 -2.47 -2.40
C VAL A 20 19.63 -2.43 -3.88
N ASP A 21 20.89 -2.20 -4.19
CA ASP A 21 21.40 -2.28 -5.55
C ASP A 21 21.25 -3.70 -6.11
N PHE A 22 20.62 -3.81 -7.27
CA PHE A 22 20.29 -5.12 -7.87
C PHE A 22 21.52 -5.94 -8.24
N LYS A 23 22.62 -5.29 -8.64
CA LYS A 23 23.83 -5.99 -9.13
C LYS A 23 24.78 -6.37 -8.00
N THR A 24 24.95 -5.47 -7.04
CA THR A 24 25.95 -5.63 -5.99
C THR A 24 25.38 -6.17 -4.69
N GLY A 25 24.07 -6.07 -4.48
CA GLY A 25 23.41 -6.37 -3.21
C GLY A 25 23.69 -5.34 -2.11
N SER A 26 24.36 -4.23 -2.43
CA SER A 26 24.65 -3.18 -1.44
C SER A 26 23.40 -2.38 -1.11
N THR A 27 23.25 -2.01 0.16
CA THR A 27 22.14 -1.17 0.60
C THR A 27 22.35 0.27 0.10
N ASN A 28 21.36 0.80 -0.63
CA ASN A 28 21.33 2.21 -1.04
C ASN A 28 20.85 3.09 0.10
N TRP A 29 19.73 2.71 0.72
CA TRP A 29 19.14 3.40 1.88
C TRP A 29 18.18 2.48 2.66
N ILE A 30 17.88 2.89 3.91
CA ILE A 30 16.96 2.22 4.81
C ILE A 30 16.05 3.28 5.45
N ASN A 31 14.77 2.95 5.64
CA ASN A 31 13.80 3.72 6.42
C ASN A 31 13.10 2.83 7.45
N GLU A 32 12.70 3.40 8.57
CA GLU A 32 11.89 2.74 9.59
C GLU A 32 10.42 2.77 9.20
N ILE A 33 9.99 1.82 8.35
CA ILE A 33 8.60 1.67 7.90
C ILE A 33 8.16 0.23 8.11
N ASN A 34 7.18 0.02 8.97
CA ASN A 34 6.57 -1.27 9.25
C ASN A 34 5.51 -1.60 8.18
N SER A 35 5.88 -2.29 7.10
CA SER A 35 4.96 -2.65 6.03
C SER A 35 5.09 -4.13 5.66
N ASN A 36 3.97 -4.82 5.50
CA ASN A 36 3.93 -6.21 5.03
C ASN A 36 3.40 -6.35 3.60
N ILE A 37 3.08 -5.25 2.95
CA ILE A 37 2.51 -5.26 1.60
C ILE A 37 3.56 -4.86 0.55
N THR A 38 3.34 -5.28 -0.68
CA THR A 38 4.23 -4.95 -1.80
C THR A 38 4.15 -3.45 -2.12
N PRO A 39 5.28 -2.73 -2.17
CA PRO A 39 5.29 -1.33 -2.57
C PRO A 39 5.01 -1.17 -4.06
N ILE A 40 4.56 0.01 -4.47
CA ILE A 40 4.27 0.36 -5.87
C ILE A 40 5.22 1.47 -6.32
N LEU A 41 5.83 1.27 -7.49
CA LEU A 41 6.70 2.26 -8.11
C LEU A 41 5.93 3.07 -9.16
N VAL A 42 6.02 4.40 -9.07
CA VAL A 42 5.45 5.32 -10.08
C VAL A 42 6.50 6.39 -10.39
N GLY A 43 7.15 6.26 -11.54
CA GLY A 43 8.26 7.16 -11.91
C GLY A 43 9.39 7.12 -10.87
N ASN A 44 9.70 8.27 -10.26
CA ASN A 44 10.71 8.40 -9.21
C ASN A 44 10.15 8.26 -7.79
N LEU A 45 8.90 7.83 -7.65
CA LEU A 45 8.23 7.69 -6.36
C LEU A 45 8.01 6.23 -6.00
N ILE A 46 8.10 5.95 -4.70
CA ILE A 46 7.68 4.71 -4.08
C ILE A 46 6.48 5.00 -3.21
N PHE A 47 5.43 4.22 -3.39
CA PHE A 47 4.26 4.20 -2.51
C PHE A 47 4.28 2.93 -1.70
N THR A 48 4.11 3.04 -0.38
CA THR A 48 3.91 1.89 0.51
C THR A 48 2.95 2.27 1.64
N VAL A 49 2.27 1.28 2.20
CA VAL A 49 1.36 1.49 3.33
C VAL A 49 1.85 0.67 4.51
N SER A 50 2.02 1.33 5.66
CA SER A 50 2.42 0.62 6.89
C SER A 50 1.27 -0.21 7.47
N ASN A 51 1.62 -1.16 8.34
CA ASN A 51 0.63 -2.01 9.02
C ASN A 51 -0.36 -1.19 9.88
N GLU A 52 0.05 0.00 10.32
CA GLU A 52 -0.77 0.94 11.09
C GLU A 52 -1.70 1.79 10.20
N GLY A 53 -1.62 1.65 8.87
CA GLY A 53 -2.47 2.35 7.90
C GLY A 53 -1.94 3.71 7.46
N TYR A 54 -0.65 3.98 7.58
CA TYR A 54 -0.03 5.18 7.03
C TYR A 54 0.46 4.94 5.62
N LEU A 55 0.04 5.77 4.69
CA LEU A 55 0.59 5.83 3.33
C LEU A 55 1.87 6.67 3.35
N TYR A 56 2.96 6.07 2.92
CA TYR A 56 4.24 6.73 2.70
C TYR A 56 4.47 6.92 1.21
N VAL A 57 4.91 8.12 0.84
CA VAL A 57 5.45 8.44 -0.48
C VAL A 57 6.90 8.83 -0.32
N LEU A 58 7.81 8.09 -0.97
CA LEU A 58 9.25 8.29 -0.87
C LEU A 58 9.87 8.63 -2.23
N ASP A 59 10.96 9.39 -2.20
CA ASP A 59 11.88 9.48 -3.33
C ASP A 59 12.60 8.15 -3.52
N LYS A 60 12.52 7.58 -4.71
CA LYS A 60 13.07 6.26 -5.01
C LYS A 60 14.59 6.20 -4.87
N ASN A 61 15.29 7.27 -5.26
CA ASN A 61 16.75 7.27 -5.33
C ASN A 61 17.40 7.52 -3.97
N LYS A 62 16.83 8.44 -3.18
CA LYS A 62 17.40 8.89 -1.91
C LYS A 62 16.71 8.30 -0.67
N GLY A 63 15.53 7.71 -0.84
CA GLY A 63 14.72 7.21 0.28
C GLY A 63 14.05 8.31 1.12
N ASN A 64 14.16 9.59 0.74
CA ASN A 64 13.54 10.67 1.50
C ASN A 64 12.02 10.53 1.52
N ILE A 65 11.43 10.60 2.70
CA ILE A 65 9.97 10.61 2.86
C ILE A 65 9.45 11.97 2.40
N ILE A 66 8.66 11.97 1.34
CA ILE A 66 8.04 13.16 0.75
C ILE A 66 6.72 13.47 1.43
N ARG A 67 5.94 12.43 1.73
CA ARG A 67 4.62 12.56 2.37
C ARG A 67 4.27 11.34 3.20
N VAL A 68 3.61 11.59 4.32
CA VAL A 68 2.94 10.57 5.14
C VAL A 68 1.49 10.97 5.32
N THR A 69 0.57 10.05 5.10
CA THR A 69 -0.87 10.30 5.24
C THR A 69 -1.53 9.17 6.01
N ASP A 70 -2.34 9.51 7.00
CA ASP A 70 -3.11 8.54 7.78
C ASP A 70 -4.37 8.12 7.00
N LEU A 71 -4.36 6.91 6.44
CA LEU A 71 -5.53 6.35 5.74
C LEU A 71 -6.58 5.77 6.70
N PHE A 72 -6.21 5.56 7.98
CA PHE A 72 -7.10 5.02 9.01
C PHE A 72 -7.71 6.10 9.91
N VAL A 73 -7.60 7.38 9.54
CA VAL A 73 -8.06 8.53 10.33
C VAL A 73 -9.52 8.40 10.80
N ASP A 74 -10.39 7.81 9.99
CA ASP A 74 -11.82 7.63 10.32
C ASP A 74 -12.11 6.40 11.19
N TYR A 75 -11.09 5.58 11.50
CA TYR A 75 -11.27 4.44 12.40
C TYR A 75 -11.02 4.84 13.84
N LYS A 76 -11.92 4.38 14.74
CA LYS A 76 -11.73 4.52 16.21
C LYS A 76 -10.50 3.73 16.64
N ASP A 77 -9.77 4.20 17.64
CA ASP A 77 -8.50 3.62 18.14
C ASP A 77 -8.60 2.12 18.44
N LYS A 78 -9.66 1.69 19.11
CA LYS A 78 -9.89 0.27 19.43
C LYS A 78 -9.98 -0.60 18.18
N LYS A 79 -10.61 -0.09 17.11
CA LYS A 79 -10.74 -0.80 15.85
C LYS A 79 -9.45 -0.77 15.07
N ARG A 80 -8.78 0.38 15.02
CA ARG A 80 -7.54 0.60 14.30
C ARG A 80 -6.44 -0.40 14.70
N LYS A 81 -6.36 -0.75 15.99
CA LYS A 81 -5.39 -1.72 16.52
C LYS A 81 -5.61 -3.16 16.04
N ASN A 82 -6.78 -3.47 15.51
CA ASN A 82 -7.19 -4.82 15.10
C ASN A 82 -7.37 -4.97 13.59
N ILE A 83 -7.07 -3.95 12.81
CA ILE A 83 -7.14 -3.99 11.35
C ILE A 83 -5.75 -3.73 10.77
N PHE A 84 -5.50 -4.32 9.62
CA PHE A 84 -4.26 -4.11 8.88
C PHE A 84 -4.53 -4.11 7.37
N PRO A 85 -3.69 -3.41 6.60
CA PRO A 85 -3.73 -3.43 5.15
C PRO A 85 -3.46 -4.84 4.60
N ILE A 86 -4.21 -5.23 3.58
CA ILE A 86 -4.00 -6.48 2.84
C ILE A 86 -3.19 -6.22 1.57
N GLY A 87 -3.51 -5.13 0.86
CA GLY A 87 -2.83 -4.70 -0.34
C GLY A 87 -3.47 -3.46 -0.90
N PHE A 88 -2.81 -2.83 -1.86
CA PHE A 88 -3.34 -1.63 -2.51
C PHE A 88 -2.94 -1.57 -3.99
N VAL A 89 -3.68 -0.79 -4.76
CA VAL A 89 -3.36 -0.42 -6.14
C VAL A 89 -3.55 1.08 -6.33
N ILE A 90 -2.82 1.62 -7.29
CA ILE A 90 -2.88 3.03 -7.67
C ILE A 90 -3.53 3.11 -9.06
N GLY A 91 -4.65 3.80 -9.14
CA GLY A 91 -5.26 4.24 -10.39
C GLY A 91 -4.78 5.65 -10.75
N GLU A 92 -5.34 6.23 -11.80
CA GLU A 92 -4.94 7.57 -12.29
C GLU A 92 -5.04 8.66 -11.20
N LYS A 93 -6.11 8.65 -10.41
CA LYS A 93 -6.40 9.68 -9.39
C LYS A 93 -6.57 9.13 -7.98
N ASN A 94 -6.75 7.82 -7.86
CA ASN A 94 -7.17 7.20 -6.61
C ASN A 94 -6.28 6.02 -6.22
N ILE A 95 -6.13 5.86 -4.93
CA ILE A 95 -5.57 4.67 -4.29
C ILE A 95 -6.75 3.83 -3.78
N PHE A 96 -6.71 2.53 -4.01
CA PHE A 96 -7.66 1.55 -3.51
C PHE A 96 -6.92 0.62 -2.56
N LEU A 97 -7.17 0.75 -1.27
CA LEU A 97 -6.56 -0.05 -0.21
C LEU A 97 -7.57 -1.03 0.35
N THR A 98 -7.26 -2.32 0.33
CA THR A 98 -8.08 -3.35 1.00
C THR A 98 -7.57 -3.63 2.40
N ASN A 99 -8.50 -3.84 3.34
CA ASN A 99 -8.20 -4.08 4.74
C ASN A 99 -8.73 -5.42 5.23
N SER A 100 -8.13 -5.91 6.32
CA SER A 100 -8.50 -7.17 6.99
C SER A 100 -9.93 -7.20 7.53
N ASP A 101 -10.60 -6.03 7.67
CA ASP A 101 -12.01 -5.94 8.08
C ASP A 101 -13.01 -6.02 6.90
N GLY A 102 -12.55 -6.41 5.72
CA GLY A 102 -13.38 -6.57 4.54
C GLY A 102 -13.83 -5.27 3.89
N LYS A 103 -13.08 -4.20 4.08
CA LYS A 103 -13.37 -2.88 3.51
C LYS A 103 -12.32 -2.46 2.50
N ILE A 104 -12.75 -1.58 1.57
CA ILE A 104 -11.87 -0.81 0.69
C ILE A 104 -11.87 0.64 1.17
N ILE A 105 -10.68 1.21 1.31
CA ILE A 105 -10.46 2.64 1.48
C ILE A 105 -10.09 3.22 0.12
N LEU A 106 -10.77 4.31 -0.25
CA LEU A 106 -10.45 5.11 -1.42
C LEU A 106 -9.81 6.41 -0.95
N ALA A 107 -8.60 6.68 -1.42
CA ALA A 107 -7.86 7.89 -1.13
C ALA A 107 -7.37 8.55 -2.41
N ARG A 108 -7.14 9.87 -2.37
CA ARG A 108 -6.57 10.62 -3.49
C ARG A 108 -5.07 10.38 -3.59
N VAL A 109 -4.57 10.14 -4.80
CA VAL A 109 -3.11 9.96 -5.04
C VAL A 109 -2.34 11.25 -4.74
N ASP A 110 -2.87 12.40 -5.19
CA ASP A 110 -2.24 13.71 -5.05
C ASP A 110 -2.24 14.23 -3.62
N LEU A 111 -3.35 14.09 -2.90
CA LEU A 111 -3.53 14.60 -1.53
C LEU A 111 -3.31 13.52 -0.47
N GLY A 112 -3.50 12.25 -0.83
CA GLY A 112 -3.44 11.11 0.08
C GLY A 112 -4.65 10.97 1.00
N ASN A 113 -5.51 11.98 1.11
CA ASN A 113 -6.64 11.97 2.02
C ASN A 113 -7.69 10.92 1.61
N THR A 114 -8.18 10.18 2.60
CA THR A 114 -9.31 9.27 2.45
C THR A 114 -10.59 10.07 2.17
N PHE A 115 -11.35 9.65 1.17
CA PHE A 115 -12.63 10.27 0.86
C PHE A 115 -13.81 9.29 0.89
N LYS A 116 -13.53 7.98 0.91
CA LYS A 116 -14.57 6.96 0.98
C LYS A 116 -14.05 5.68 1.61
N ILE A 117 -14.84 5.12 2.52
CA ILE A 117 -14.65 3.75 3.03
C ILE A 117 -15.87 2.93 2.63
N GLN A 118 -15.66 1.85 1.88
CA GLN A 118 -16.73 0.98 1.38
C GLN A 118 -16.59 -0.43 1.94
N LYS A 119 -17.66 -0.93 2.55
CA LYS A 119 -17.73 -2.32 2.98
C LYS A 119 -17.97 -3.25 1.79
N VAL A 120 -17.15 -4.28 1.67
CA VAL A 120 -17.21 -5.29 0.61
C VAL A 120 -17.65 -6.64 1.17
N SER A 121 -17.15 -6.99 2.35
CA SER A 121 -17.37 -8.28 2.99
C SER A 121 -17.51 -8.13 4.50
N ASN A 122 -18.04 -9.16 5.17
CA ASN A 122 -17.94 -9.32 6.61
C ASN A 122 -16.67 -10.05 7.07
N GLY A 123 -15.91 -10.60 6.12
CA GLY A 123 -14.65 -11.31 6.35
C GLY A 123 -13.55 -10.77 5.43
N LEU A 124 -12.45 -11.50 5.38
CA LEU A 124 -11.28 -11.15 4.58
C LEU A 124 -11.62 -11.02 3.09
N ILE A 125 -10.95 -10.07 2.45
CA ILE A 125 -10.89 -9.88 1.00
C ILE A 125 -9.43 -9.92 0.56
N SER A 126 -9.19 -10.24 -0.71
CA SER A 126 -7.82 -10.24 -1.25
C SER A 126 -7.25 -8.84 -1.39
N GLU A 127 -5.97 -8.76 -1.68
CA GLU A 127 -5.40 -7.58 -2.30
C GLU A 127 -6.17 -7.21 -3.57
N PRO A 128 -6.24 -5.91 -3.93
CA PRO A 128 -6.93 -5.46 -5.12
C PRO A 128 -6.06 -5.66 -6.36
N TYR A 129 -6.70 -5.93 -7.49
CA TYR A 129 -6.05 -6.04 -8.79
C TYR A 129 -6.78 -5.20 -9.83
N VAL A 130 -6.06 -4.45 -10.65
CA VAL A 130 -6.63 -3.62 -11.72
C VAL A 130 -6.30 -4.23 -13.08
N TYR A 131 -7.33 -4.44 -13.90
CA TYR A 131 -7.18 -4.89 -15.28
C TYR A 131 -8.21 -4.21 -16.19
N ASN A 132 -7.77 -3.64 -17.30
CA ASN A 132 -8.61 -2.91 -18.26
C ASN A 132 -9.53 -1.89 -17.59
N GLY A 133 -9.00 -1.08 -16.68
CA GLY A 133 -9.74 -0.03 -15.98
C GLY A 133 -10.77 -0.52 -14.95
N ASN A 134 -10.79 -1.81 -14.65
CA ASN A 134 -11.68 -2.39 -13.64
C ASN A 134 -10.88 -2.91 -12.46
N LEU A 135 -11.46 -2.77 -11.25
CA LEU A 135 -10.91 -3.30 -10.02
C LEU A 135 -11.48 -4.70 -9.76
N TYR A 136 -10.61 -5.64 -9.45
CA TYR A 136 -10.98 -7.02 -9.12
C TYR A 136 -10.50 -7.37 -7.71
N LEU A 137 -11.31 -8.15 -7.00
CA LEU A 137 -11.04 -8.68 -5.66
C LEU A 137 -11.49 -10.13 -5.58
N ILE A 138 -10.90 -10.89 -4.66
CA ILE A 138 -11.42 -12.21 -4.26
C ILE A 138 -12.17 -12.04 -2.94
N LYS A 139 -13.39 -12.55 -2.91
CA LYS A 139 -14.27 -12.60 -1.74
C LYS A 139 -14.94 -13.95 -1.67
N ASN A 140 -14.79 -14.66 -0.54
CA ASN A 140 -15.41 -15.98 -0.34
C ASN A 140 -15.13 -16.96 -1.49
N GLY A 141 -13.88 -17.00 -1.98
CA GLY A 141 -13.48 -17.86 -3.09
C GLY A 141 -13.96 -17.45 -4.49
N SER A 142 -14.65 -16.31 -4.62
CA SER A 142 -15.17 -15.79 -5.90
C SER A 142 -14.47 -14.50 -6.30
N ILE A 143 -14.21 -14.32 -7.60
CA ILE A 143 -13.70 -13.07 -8.16
C ILE A 143 -14.86 -12.10 -8.30
N ILE A 144 -14.71 -10.89 -7.74
CA ILE A 144 -15.67 -9.80 -7.83
C ILE A 144 -15.06 -8.70 -8.68
N LYS A 145 -15.83 -8.19 -9.63
CA LYS A 145 -15.49 -7.00 -10.41
C LYS A 145 -16.18 -5.78 -9.80
N TYR A 146 -15.38 -4.77 -9.49
CA TYR A 146 -15.84 -3.43 -9.11
C TYR A 146 -15.75 -2.48 -10.30
N LYS A 147 -16.80 -1.74 -10.53
CA LYS A 147 -16.84 -0.66 -11.53
C LYS A 147 -16.61 0.69 -10.86
#